data_7e64413d418ef859a912b68eae59a26f
#
_entry.id   7e64413d418ef859a912b68eae59a26f
#
_cell.length_a   1.000
_cell.length_b   1.000
_cell.length_c   1.000
_cell.angle_alpha   90.00
_cell.angle_beta   90.00
_cell.angle_gamma   90.00
#
_symmetry.space_group_name_H-M   'P 1'
#
loop_
_entity.id
_entity.type
_entity.pdbx_description
1 polymer ?
#
loop_
_entity_poly.entity_id
_entity_poly.type
_entity_poly.pdbx_seq_one_letter_code
_entity_poly.pdbx_strand_id
1 'polypeptide(L)'
;MNFEYSEEQNLFSDSLRKLLENKNANADRRKVLEQEDGFHSEALWQNFADFGLLGIPFDEKFGGFGGSAIDVMIAEIEFGKHLSMEPYLASVILGGAAVRLAGSEDQKQALIAPMIAGELKLACAFGEPQSRHDFFDVETRAKKSGDSYKITGAKAVVIGGDCADNLIVSARTSGATANKDGLSLFIVDASAKSVSKRAYRLTDGRGAAEVWLDNVSVSAEHLLGEEGNAWPVIDHVTDLGTAALCAEAVGAMQIVNETTLEYLRTREQFGRPIGKFQVLQHRMVDMMIEKEQSESLALLASMDADKTDTAVRHRAVSAAKVEVCNAARFISEAGIQMHGGIGVTEEYVLGQFVKRLNVVQATFGDVDHHLQRFGALTAAA
;
A
#
# COMPACT_ATOMS: atom_id res chain seq x y z
N MET A 1 -11.84 25.48 -5.48
CA MET A 1 -10.69 24.61 -5.26
C MET A 1 -10.03 24.43 -6.61
N ASN A 2 -8.73 24.60 -6.73
CA ASN A 2 -7.99 24.19 -7.92
C ASN A 2 -7.54 22.75 -7.69
N PHE A 3 -7.92 21.84 -8.57
CA PHE A 3 -7.54 20.42 -8.53
C PHE A 3 -6.36 20.10 -9.47
N GLU A 4 -5.79 21.12 -10.10
CA GLU A 4 -4.60 20.96 -10.93
C GLU A 4 -3.35 20.88 -10.06
N TYR A 5 -2.42 20.01 -10.44
CA TYR A 5 -1.13 19.92 -9.79
C TYR A 5 -0.34 21.22 -9.97
N SER A 6 0.43 21.58 -8.95
CA SER A 6 1.37 22.70 -9.05
C SER A 6 2.47 22.42 -10.08
N GLU A 7 3.19 23.46 -10.49
CA GLU A 7 4.34 23.31 -11.39
C GLU A 7 5.40 22.35 -10.80
N GLU A 8 5.64 22.46 -9.50
CA GLU A 8 6.57 21.59 -8.77
C GLU A 8 6.11 20.13 -8.74
N GLN A 9 4.82 19.89 -8.51
CA GLN A 9 4.22 18.55 -8.53
C GLN A 9 4.26 17.91 -9.91
N ASN A 10 4.03 18.69 -10.98
CA ASN A 10 4.18 18.21 -12.35
C ASN A 10 5.64 17.85 -12.67
N LEU A 11 6.61 18.70 -12.28
CA LEU A 11 8.03 18.42 -12.43
C LEU A 11 8.47 17.18 -11.63
N PHE A 12 7.94 17.00 -10.43
CA PHE A 12 8.18 15.81 -9.61
C PHE A 12 7.68 14.54 -10.30
N SER A 13 6.41 14.54 -10.75
CA SER A 13 5.82 13.41 -11.50
C SER A 13 6.64 13.05 -12.73
N ASP A 14 7.03 14.05 -13.55
CA ASP A 14 7.84 13.86 -14.75
C ASP A 14 9.24 13.31 -14.45
N SER A 15 9.85 13.76 -13.34
CA SER A 15 11.18 13.31 -12.92
C SER A 15 11.14 11.89 -12.40
N LEU A 16 10.12 11.55 -11.61
CA LEU A 16 9.91 10.19 -11.11
C LEU A 16 9.61 9.20 -12.24
N ARG A 17 8.73 9.58 -13.18
CA ARG A 17 8.46 8.78 -14.37
C ARG A 17 9.74 8.48 -15.13
N LYS A 18 10.57 9.50 -15.41
CA LYS A 18 11.86 9.32 -16.07
C LYS A 18 12.82 8.41 -15.29
N LEU A 19 12.83 8.51 -13.96
CA LEU A 19 13.62 7.61 -13.12
C LEU A 19 13.19 6.16 -13.34
N LEU A 20 11.89 5.87 -13.25
CA LEU A 20 11.34 4.53 -13.40
C LEU A 20 11.53 3.96 -14.81
N GLU A 21 11.36 4.78 -15.84
CA GLU A 21 11.63 4.41 -17.26
C GLU A 21 13.12 4.13 -17.51
N ASN A 22 14.02 5.03 -17.07
CA ASN A 22 15.45 4.90 -17.26
C ASN A 22 16.08 3.71 -16.53
N LYS A 23 15.56 3.39 -15.35
CA LYS A 23 15.97 2.19 -14.59
C LYS A 23 15.29 0.94 -15.09
N ASN A 24 14.43 1.08 -16.12
CA ASN A 24 13.69 -0.01 -16.73
C ASN A 24 13.00 -0.89 -15.68
N ALA A 25 12.18 -0.24 -14.83
CA ALA A 25 11.51 -0.86 -13.69
C ALA A 25 10.77 -2.16 -14.08
N ASN A 26 10.18 -2.21 -15.28
CA ASN A 26 9.53 -3.43 -15.80
C ASN A 26 10.52 -4.59 -16.07
N ALA A 27 11.73 -4.31 -16.56
CA ALA A 27 12.74 -5.35 -16.77
C ALA A 27 13.37 -5.78 -15.43
N ASP A 28 13.56 -4.83 -14.51
CA ASP A 28 14.04 -5.11 -13.16
C ASP A 28 13.02 -5.96 -12.40
N ARG A 29 11.73 -5.62 -12.49
CA ARG A 29 10.63 -6.44 -11.97
C ARG A 29 10.66 -7.88 -12.49
N ARG A 30 10.90 -8.10 -13.80
CA ARG A 30 11.02 -9.46 -14.35
C ARG A 30 12.18 -10.21 -13.73
N LYS A 31 13.34 -9.57 -13.58
CA LYS A 31 14.52 -10.18 -12.93
C LYS A 31 14.18 -10.58 -11.49
N VAL A 32 13.53 -9.68 -10.74
CA VAL A 32 13.10 -9.97 -9.36
C VAL A 32 12.11 -11.15 -9.32
N LEU A 33 11.17 -11.22 -10.27
CA LEU A 33 10.22 -12.33 -10.35
C LEU A 33 10.86 -13.67 -10.71
N GLU A 34 11.98 -13.66 -11.45
CA GLU A 34 12.72 -14.86 -11.84
C GLU A 34 13.70 -15.37 -10.74
N GLN A 35 13.97 -14.55 -9.73
CA GLN A 35 14.84 -14.95 -8.61
C GLN A 35 14.09 -15.89 -7.65
N GLU A 36 14.80 -16.88 -7.14
CA GLU A 36 14.26 -17.76 -6.09
C GLU A 36 14.15 -17.03 -4.75
N ASP A 37 15.14 -16.15 -4.46
CA ASP A 37 15.21 -15.34 -3.25
C ASP A 37 15.13 -13.85 -3.59
N GLY A 38 14.42 -13.10 -2.73
CA GLY A 38 14.19 -11.66 -2.89
C GLY A 38 12.89 -11.33 -3.63
N PHE A 39 12.27 -10.23 -3.23
CA PHE A 39 10.93 -9.84 -3.68
C PHE A 39 10.86 -8.40 -4.20
N HIS A 40 12.00 -7.70 -4.19
CA HIS A 40 12.17 -6.33 -4.71
C HIS A 40 13.62 -6.12 -5.18
N SER A 41 13.89 -4.99 -5.80
CA SER A 41 15.24 -4.61 -6.24
C SER A 41 15.87 -3.67 -5.22
N GLU A 42 16.92 -4.15 -4.53
CA GLU A 42 17.71 -3.30 -3.61
C GLU A 42 18.33 -2.11 -4.35
N ALA A 43 18.76 -2.30 -5.61
CA ALA A 43 19.32 -1.23 -6.40
C ALA A 43 18.30 -0.14 -6.73
N LEU A 44 17.04 -0.52 -7.02
CA LEU A 44 15.96 0.44 -7.27
C LEU A 44 15.49 1.10 -5.97
N TRP A 45 15.46 0.36 -4.86
CA TRP A 45 15.20 0.91 -3.54
C TRP A 45 16.19 2.00 -3.16
N GLN A 46 17.50 1.77 -3.37
CA GLN A 46 18.52 2.78 -3.13
C GLN A 46 18.35 4.00 -4.07
N ASN A 47 17.97 3.79 -5.35
CA ASN A 47 17.65 4.91 -6.23
C ASN A 47 16.45 5.73 -5.71
N PHE A 48 15.48 5.11 -5.05
CA PHE A 48 14.38 5.83 -4.41
C PHE A 48 14.87 6.71 -3.25
N ALA A 49 15.79 6.18 -2.42
CA ALA A 49 16.43 6.96 -1.36
C ALA A 49 17.23 8.15 -1.93
N ASP A 50 18.11 7.89 -2.91
CA ASP A 50 18.93 8.91 -3.55
C ASP A 50 18.10 10.00 -4.26
N PHE A 51 16.94 9.64 -4.78
CA PHE A 51 15.99 10.59 -5.37
C PHE A 51 15.17 11.36 -4.33
N GLY A 52 15.20 10.94 -3.05
CA GLY A 52 14.46 11.55 -1.95
C GLY A 52 13.03 11.05 -1.78
N LEU A 53 12.58 10.03 -2.53
CA LEU A 53 11.20 9.51 -2.44
C LEU A 53 10.83 9.04 -1.04
N LEU A 54 11.77 8.40 -0.34
CA LEU A 54 11.52 7.82 0.97
C LEU A 54 11.30 8.89 2.04
N GLY A 55 11.75 10.13 1.78
CA GLY A 55 11.63 11.27 2.69
C GLY A 55 10.37 12.12 2.51
N ILE A 56 9.56 11.88 1.46
CA ILE A 56 8.44 12.78 1.11
C ILE A 56 7.53 13.11 2.31
N PRO A 57 6.95 12.14 3.05
CA PRO A 57 5.95 12.44 4.08
C PRO A 57 6.52 12.78 5.46
N PHE A 58 7.83 13.01 5.57
CA PHE A 58 8.49 13.22 6.86
C PHE A 58 9.07 14.62 7.01
N ASP A 59 9.16 15.09 8.26
CA ASP A 59 9.71 16.39 8.61
C ASP A 59 11.19 16.53 8.22
N GLU A 60 11.60 17.73 7.84
CA GLU A 60 12.99 18.08 7.51
C GLU A 60 13.98 17.74 8.64
N LYS A 61 13.56 17.83 9.91
CA LYS A 61 14.40 17.48 11.08
C LYS A 61 14.85 16.01 11.09
N PHE A 62 14.16 15.12 10.36
CA PHE A 62 14.52 13.71 10.17
C PHE A 62 15.14 13.43 8.81
N GLY A 63 15.40 14.46 8.00
CA GLY A 63 15.90 14.33 6.62
C GLY A 63 14.82 14.20 5.57
N GLY A 64 13.56 14.43 5.92
CA GLY A 64 12.42 14.44 4.99
C GLY A 64 12.22 15.79 4.30
N PHE A 65 11.13 15.90 3.54
CA PHE A 65 10.79 17.09 2.77
C PHE A 65 9.50 17.79 3.24
N GLY A 66 8.81 17.25 4.24
CA GLY A 66 7.52 17.78 4.68
C GLY A 66 6.45 17.80 3.59
N GLY A 67 6.55 16.87 2.63
CA GLY A 67 5.63 16.79 1.51
C GLY A 67 4.22 16.39 1.94
N SER A 68 3.26 16.77 1.12
CA SER A 68 1.84 16.52 1.35
C SER A 68 1.42 15.10 0.97
N ALA A 69 0.21 14.71 1.39
CA ALA A 69 -0.41 13.48 0.94
C ALA A 69 -0.65 13.45 -0.58
N ILE A 70 -0.73 14.61 -1.23
CA ILE A 70 -0.81 14.71 -2.71
C ILE A 70 0.52 14.31 -3.35
N ASP A 71 1.66 14.68 -2.77
CA ASP A 71 2.97 14.31 -3.31
C ASP A 71 3.18 12.79 -3.20
N VAL A 72 2.72 12.17 -2.10
CA VAL A 72 2.64 10.72 -1.95
C VAL A 72 1.73 10.09 -3.01
N MET A 73 0.54 10.66 -3.25
CA MET A 73 -0.40 10.18 -4.27
C MET A 73 0.23 10.19 -5.67
N ILE A 74 0.96 11.25 -6.02
CA ILE A 74 1.67 11.36 -7.30
C ILE A 74 2.70 10.23 -7.44
N ALA A 75 3.47 9.96 -6.38
CA ALA A 75 4.44 8.87 -6.38
C ALA A 75 3.76 7.51 -6.57
N GLU A 76 2.67 7.25 -5.84
CA GLU A 76 1.94 5.98 -5.93
C GLU A 76 1.28 5.77 -7.32
N ILE A 77 0.76 6.83 -7.96
CA ILE A 77 0.27 6.75 -9.34
C ILE A 77 1.39 6.30 -10.28
N GLU A 78 2.59 6.89 -10.18
CA GLU A 78 3.72 6.47 -11.01
C GLU A 78 4.19 5.04 -10.67
N PHE A 79 4.18 4.62 -9.41
CA PHE A 79 4.45 3.23 -9.04
C PHE A 79 3.42 2.27 -9.64
N GLY A 80 2.15 2.64 -9.66
CA GLY A 80 1.09 1.88 -10.30
C GLY A 80 1.31 1.71 -11.80
N LYS A 81 1.70 2.77 -12.51
CA LYS A 81 2.01 2.74 -13.96
C LYS A 81 3.18 1.82 -14.30
N HIS A 82 4.15 1.68 -13.39
CA HIS A 82 5.37 0.92 -13.61
C HIS A 82 5.39 -0.44 -12.88
N LEU A 83 4.33 -0.77 -12.12
CA LEU A 83 4.26 -1.98 -11.27
C LEU A 83 5.48 -2.11 -10.35
N SER A 84 5.89 -1.02 -9.70
CA SER A 84 7.02 -1.01 -8.77
C SER A 84 6.81 -2.04 -7.65
N MET A 85 7.85 -2.81 -7.32
CA MET A 85 7.78 -3.89 -6.33
C MET A 85 8.45 -3.52 -5.01
N GLU A 86 9.11 -2.38 -4.97
CA GLU A 86 9.83 -1.87 -3.81
C GLU A 86 8.86 -1.67 -2.63
N PRO A 87 9.31 -1.90 -1.38
CA PRO A 87 8.45 -1.91 -0.20
C PRO A 87 8.06 -0.50 0.28
N TYR A 88 7.77 0.43 -0.65
CA TYR A 88 7.42 1.82 -0.32
C TYR A 88 6.15 1.90 0.52
N LEU A 89 5.08 1.21 0.11
CA LEU A 89 3.85 1.13 0.89
C LEU A 89 4.12 0.60 2.30
N ALA A 90 4.85 -0.51 2.43
CA ALA A 90 5.11 -1.15 3.71
C ALA A 90 5.98 -0.30 4.63
N SER A 91 7.09 0.22 4.09
CA SER A 91 8.12 0.88 4.87
C SER A 91 7.80 2.35 5.12
N VAL A 92 7.49 3.11 4.06
CA VAL A 92 7.27 4.55 4.15
C VAL A 92 5.85 4.88 4.63
N ILE A 93 4.84 4.33 3.94
CA ILE A 93 3.44 4.71 4.18
C ILE A 93 2.89 4.07 5.45
N LEU A 94 3.17 2.80 5.72
CA LEU A 94 2.66 2.12 6.91
C LEU A 94 3.62 2.24 8.09
N GLY A 95 4.82 1.67 7.98
CA GLY A 95 5.79 1.61 9.07
C GLY A 95 6.25 3.00 9.51
N GLY A 96 6.66 3.82 8.56
CA GLY A 96 7.08 5.19 8.80
C GLY A 96 5.98 6.08 9.39
N ALA A 97 4.73 5.95 8.87
CA ALA A 97 3.60 6.69 9.46
C ALA A 97 3.28 6.22 10.88
N ALA A 98 3.36 4.92 11.19
CA ALA A 98 3.17 4.43 12.56
C ALA A 98 4.18 5.07 13.53
N VAL A 99 5.46 5.14 13.12
CA VAL A 99 6.52 5.81 13.88
C VAL A 99 6.28 7.32 13.97
N ARG A 100 5.90 7.98 12.87
CA ARG A 100 5.58 9.41 12.82
C ARG A 100 4.45 9.78 13.78
N LEU A 101 3.39 8.97 13.83
CA LEU A 101 2.18 9.24 14.60
C LEU A 101 2.34 8.93 16.10
N ALA A 102 3.08 7.87 16.45
CA ALA A 102 3.11 7.36 17.81
C ALA A 102 4.50 7.35 18.46
N GLY A 103 5.58 7.50 17.68
CA GLY A 103 6.94 7.41 18.20
C GLY A 103 7.37 8.60 19.05
N SER A 104 8.21 8.34 20.05
CA SER A 104 8.99 9.37 20.72
C SER A 104 9.97 10.02 19.74
N GLU A 105 10.52 11.17 20.07
CA GLU A 105 11.51 11.84 19.21
C GLU A 105 12.74 10.95 18.98
N ASP A 106 13.19 10.22 20.00
CA ASP A 106 14.30 9.28 19.90
C ASP A 106 13.98 8.11 18.96
N GLN A 107 12.76 7.56 19.07
CA GLN A 107 12.29 6.49 18.16
C GLN A 107 12.16 7.00 16.71
N LYS A 108 11.66 8.20 16.52
CA LYS A 108 11.58 8.83 15.19
C LYS A 108 12.96 9.02 14.58
N GLN A 109 13.90 9.55 15.35
CA GLN A 109 15.28 9.74 14.89
C GLN A 109 15.97 8.41 14.56
N ALA A 110 15.75 7.39 15.39
CA ALA A 110 16.38 6.08 15.21
C ALA A 110 15.82 5.26 14.04
N LEU A 111 14.56 5.51 13.62
CA LEU A 111 13.91 4.70 12.59
C LEU A 111 13.63 5.47 11.30
N ILE A 112 13.19 6.74 11.37
CA ILE A 112 12.83 7.50 10.16
C ILE A 112 14.07 7.91 9.37
N ALA A 113 15.11 8.43 10.03
CA ALA A 113 16.31 8.89 9.33
C ALA A 113 17.01 7.76 8.53
N PRO A 114 17.32 6.57 9.11
CA PRO A 114 17.90 5.48 8.34
C PRO A 114 16.94 4.89 7.31
N MET A 115 15.62 4.94 7.53
CA MET A 115 14.64 4.53 6.52
C MET A 115 14.67 5.46 5.31
N ILE A 116 14.73 6.79 5.52
CA ILE A 116 14.88 7.77 4.43
C ILE A 116 16.16 7.55 3.65
N ALA A 117 17.25 7.18 4.32
CA ALA A 117 18.52 6.84 3.68
C ALA A 117 18.49 5.51 2.90
N GLY A 118 17.39 4.75 2.98
CA GLY A 118 17.27 3.43 2.35
C GLY A 118 17.95 2.29 3.11
N GLU A 119 18.53 2.58 4.28
CA GLU A 119 19.32 1.65 5.10
C GLU A 119 18.44 0.75 6.00
N LEU A 120 17.18 1.13 6.21
CA LEU A 120 16.25 0.43 7.09
C LEU A 120 14.88 0.30 6.43
N LYS A 121 14.28 -0.90 6.52
CA LYS A 121 12.93 -1.18 6.05
C LYS A 121 12.03 -1.54 7.22
N LEU A 122 10.81 -1.00 7.22
CA LEU A 122 9.78 -1.25 8.21
C LEU A 122 8.62 -2.04 7.60
N ALA A 123 7.94 -2.84 8.42
CA ALA A 123 6.64 -3.41 8.04
C ALA A 123 5.69 -3.44 9.22
N CYS A 124 4.39 -3.18 8.96
CA CYS A 124 3.34 -3.26 9.95
C CYS A 124 2.77 -4.68 10.01
N ALA A 125 2.91 -5.33 11.15
CA ALA A 125 2.39 -6.66 11.43
C ALA A 125 1.09 -6.53 12.28
N PHE A 126 -0.01 -6.12 11.62
CA PHE A 126 -1.31 -5.89 12.26
C PHE A 126 -2.25 -7.09 12.10
N GLY A 127 -2.37 -7.62 10.88
CA GLY A 127 -3.28 -8.71 10.54
C GLY A 127 -2.92 -10.05 11.20
N GLU A 128 -3.93 -10.81 11.55
CA GLU A 128 -3.85 -12.19 12.06
C GLU A 128 -4.76 -13.11 11.25
N PRO A 129 -4.58 -14.43 11.29
CA PRO A 129 -5.36 -15.35 10.45
C PRO A 129 -6.88 -15.21 10.60
N GLN A 130 -7.38 -14.86 11.80
CA GLN A 130 -8.81 -14.68 12.08
C GLN A 130 -9.32 -13.27 11.79
N SER A 131 -8.43 -12.25 11.80
CA SER A 131 -8.84 -10.83 11.84
C SER A 131 -9.48 -10.34 10.54
N ARG A 132 -9.23 -10.99 9.40
CA ARG A 132 -9.65 -10.52 8.08
C ARG A 132 -9.27 -9.04 7.87
N HIS A 133 -10.27 -8.14 7.90
CA HIS A 133 -10.08 -6.69 7.76
C HIS A 133 -10.16 -5.92 9.08
N ASP A 134 -10.47 -6.60 10.19
CA ASP A 134 -10.64 -6.00 11.51
C ASP A 134 -9.32 -6.08 12.30
N PHE A 135 -8.38 -5.19 12.04
CA PHE A 135 -7.06 -5.16 12.68
C PHE A 135 -7.09 -4.90 14.19
N PHE A 136 -8.27 -4.70 14.78
CA PHE A 136 -8.46 -4.70 16.23
C PHE A 136 -8.75 -6.10 16.81
N ASP A 137 -9.08 -7.09 15.96
CA ASP A 137 -9.22 -8.48 16.39
C ASP A 137 -7.84 -9.15 16.47
N VAL A 138 -7.23 -9.07 17.67
CA VAL A 138 -5.84 -9.46 17.92
C VAL A 138 -5.76 -10.49 19.03
N GLU A 139 -5.24 -11.68 18.71
CA GLU A 139 -4.93 -12.76 19.65
C GLU A 139 -3.49 -12.70 20.17
N THR A 140 -2.56 -12.12 19.42
CA THR A 140 -1.17 -11.87 19.84
C THR A 140 -1.15 -11.12 21.15
N ARG A 141 -0.43 -11.63 22.14
CA ARG A 141 -0.39 -11.07 23.50
C ARG A 141 0.99 -10.58 23.88
N ALA A 142 1.03 -9.43 24.55
CA ALA A 142 2.21 -8.88 25.16
C ALA A 142 2.02 -8.88 26.69
N LYS A 143 2.86 -9.63 27.41
CA LYS A 143 2.84 -9.69 28.88
C LYS A 143 4.02 -8.90 29.43
N LYS A 144 3.75 -7.92 30.29
CA LYS A 144 4.77 -7.14 30.98
C LYS A 144 5.60 -8.01 31.93
N SER A 145 6.92 -7.86 31.89
CA SER A 145 7.89 -8.59 32.70
C SER A 145 9.02 -7.66 33.11
N GLY A 146 8.89 -6.97 34.23
CA GLY A 146 9.81 -5.90 34.65
C GLY A 146 9.77 -4.73 33.64
N ASP A 147 10.94 -4.36 33.14
CA ASP A 147 11.12 -3.28 32.13
C ASP A 147 11.04 -3.81 30.69
N SER A 148 10.42 -4.96 30.48
CA SER A 148 10.25 -5.56 29.18
C SER A 148 8.87 -6.17 29.01
N TYR A 149 8.55 -6.54 27.74
CA TYR A 149 7.36 -7.30 27.37
C TYR A 149 7.77 -8.63 26.74
N LYS A 150 6.98 -9.66 26.97
CA LYS A 150 7.06 -10.95 26.28
C LYS A 150 5.91 -11.06 25.31
N ILE A 151 6.22 -11.08 24.02
CA ILE A 151 5.23 -11.09 22.93
C ILE A 151 5.14 -12.51 22.37
N THR A 152 3.91 -13.03 22.30
CA THR A 152 3.63 -14.36 21.74
C THR A 152 2.39 -14.30 20.86
N GLY A 153 2.47 -14.82 19.65
CA GLY A 153 1.37 -14.85 18.68
C GLY A 153 1.83 -15.09 17.26
N ALA A 154 0.91 -14.88 16.31
CA ALA A 154 1.19 -15.03 14.89
C ALA A 154 0.55 -13.87 14.10
N LYS A 155 1.26 -13.40 13.08
CA LYS A 155 0.79 -12.37 12.15
C LYS A 155 0.74 -12.93 10.75
N ALA A 156 -0.31 -12.58 10.01
CA ALA A 156 -0.56 -13.06 8.67
C ALA A 156 -0.51 -11.93 7.66
N VAL A 157 -0.04 -12.25 6.46
CA VAL A 157 0.03 -11.34 5.31
C VAL A 157 0.70 -10.00 5.66
N VAL A 158 1.85 -10.08 6.35
CA VAL A 158 2.66 -8.89 6.66
C VAL A 158 3.32 -8.42 5.36
N ILE A 159 2.75 -7.38 4.73
CA ILE A 159 3.26 -6.79 3.49
C ILE A 159 4.65 -6.19 3.78
N GLY A 160 5.66 -6.54 2.97
CA GLY A 160 7.05 -6.14 3.20
C GLY A 160 7.72 -6.87 4.38
N GLY A 161 7.03 -7.81 5.05
CA GLY A 161 7.60 -8.59 6.15
C GLY A 161 8.71 -9.55 5.72
N ASP A 162 8.79 -9.86 4.44
CA ASP A 162 9.89 -10.60 3.80
C ASP A 162 11.23 -9.90 3.97
N CYS A 163 11.26 -8.57 3.80
CA CYS A 163 12.47 -7.75 3.76
C CYS A 163 12.60 -6.75 4.94
N ALA A 164 11.63 -6.67 5.83
CA ALA A 164 11.68 -5.74 6.94
C ALA A 164 12.82 -6.07 7.93
N ASP A 165 13.52 -5.00 8.36
CA ASP A 165 14.50 -5.04 9.46
C ASP A 165 13.79 -4.93 10.80
N ASN A 166 12.76 -4.08 10.90
CA ASN A 166 11.91 -3.97 12.07
C ASN A 166 10.43 -4.13 11.72
N LEU A 167 9.71 -4.82 12.59
CA LEU A 167 8.27 -5.02 12.52
C LEU A 167 7.58 -4.12 13.54
N ILE A 168 6.55 -3.39 13.12
CA ILE A 168 5.63 -2.72 14.02
C ILE A 168 4.49 -3.69 14.34
N VAL A 169 4.59 -4.34 15.49
CA VAL A 169 3.71 -5.44 15.88
C VAL A 169 2.58 -4.93 16.76
N SER A 170 1.33 -5.18 16.38
CA SER A 170 0.19 -5.01 17.27
C SER A 170 0.06 -6.21 18.20
N ALA A 171 -0.07 -5.95 19.50
CA ALA A 171 -0.28 -7.00 20.49
C ALA A 171 -1.21 -6.51 21.61
N ARG A 172 -1.92 -7.45 22.21
CA ARG A 172 -2.86 -7.16 23.28
C ARG A 172 -2.18 -7.19 24.64
N THR A 173 -2.19 -6.04 25.31
CA THR A 173 -1.70 -5.90 26.70
C THR A 173 -2.84 -6.08 27.71
N SER A 174 -4.10 -5.84 27.32
CA SER A 174 -5.29 -6.06 28.15
C SER A 174 -6.54 -6.30 27.30
N GLY A 175 -7.67 -6.60 27.93
CA GLY A 175 -8.97 -6.74 27.29
C GLY A 175 -9.18 -8.04 26.49
N ALA A 176 -10.34 -8.14 25.82
CA ALA A 176 -10.69 -9.25 24.95
C ALA A 176 -10.17 -9.05 23.53
N THR A 177 -10.09 -10.15 22.74
CA THR A 177 -9.47 -10.17 21.40
C THR A 177 -10.07 -9.16 20.42
N ALA A 178 -11.37 -8.96 20.44
CA ALA A 178 -12.09 -8.05 19.53
C ALA A 178 -12.32 -6.64 20.10
N ASN A 179 -11.65 -6.26 21.20
CA ASN A 179 -11.78 -4.91 21.75
C ASN A 179 -10.80 -3.96 21.05
N LYS A 180 -11.23 -2.73 20.76
CA LYS A 180 -10.34 -1.67 20.26
C LYS A 180 -9.38 -1.17 21.33
N ASP A 181 -9.81 -1.14 22.58
CA ASP A 181 -8.98 -0.81 23.73
C ASP A 181 -8.10 -2.01 24.15
N GLY A 182 -6.97 -1.74 24.76
CA GLY A 182 -6.03 -2.76 25.25
C GLY A 182 -5.04 -3.25 24.19
N LEU A 183 -4.99 -2.63 23.03
CA LEU A 183 -3.98 -2.86 21.98
C LEU A 183 -2.76 -1.96 22.21
N SER A 184 -1.57 -2.50 22.00
CA SER A 184 -0.29 -1.79 22.03
C SER A 184 0.51 -2.07 20.77
N LEU A 185 1.36 -1.15 20.37
CA LEU A 185 2.32 -1.33 19.28
C LEU A 185 3.72 -1.50 19.82
N PHE A 186 4.48 -2.41 19.22
CA PHE A 186 5.86 -2.70 19.59
C PHE A 186 6.76 -2.71 18.39
N ILE A 187 7.94 -2.09 18.52
CA ILE A 187 9.02 -2.18 17.54
C ILE A 187 9.78 -3.48 17.84
N VAL A 188 9.76 -4.41 16.90
CA VAL A 188 10.37 -5.75 17.05
C VAL A 188 11.44 -5.94 15.99
N ASP A 189 12.66 -6.27 16.39
CA ASP A 189 13.73 -6.68 15.49
C ASP A 189 13.31 -7.96 14.75
N ALA A 190 13.19 -7.87 13.42
CA ALA A 190 12.75 -8.98 12.57
C ALA A 190 13.78 -10.12 12.49
N SER A 191 15.03 -9.88 12.91
CA SER A 191 16.12 -10.86 12.97
C SER A 191 16.26 -11.57 14.32
N ALA A 192 15.45 -11.16 15.34
CA ALA A 192 15.52 -11.75 16.67
C ALA A 192 15.25 -13.27 16.63
N LYS A 193 16.01 -14.05 17.40
CA LYS A 193 15.95 -15.53 17.38
C LYS A 193 14.57 -16.12 17.68
N SER A 194 13.72 -15.39 18.40
CA SER A 194 12.35 -15.79 18.74
C SER A 194 11.29 -15.26 17.76
N VAL A 195 11.72 -14.66 16.68
CA VAL A 195 10.91 -14.31 15.51
C VAL A 195 11.20 -15.29 14.39
N SER A 196 10.18 -15.95 13.87
CA SER A 196 10.30 -16.77 12.66
C SER A 196 9.40 -16.23 11.57
N LYS A 197 9.90 -16.23 10.34
CA LYS A 197 9.20 -15.70 9.17
C LYS A 197 9.11 -16.76 8.08
N ARG A 198 7.98 -16.81 7.38
CA ARG A 198 7.84 -17.51 6.10
C ARG A 198 7.50 -16.49 5.04
N ALA A 199 8.48 -16.07 4.29
CA ALA A 199 8.29 -15.17 3.15
C ALA A 199 7.62 -15.90 1.97
N TYR A 200 6.79 -15.18 1.24
CA TYR A 200 6.14 -15.67 0.03
C TYR A 200 5.73 -14.51 -0.89
N ARG A 201 5.47 -14.84 -2.15
CA ARG A 201 4.96 -13.89 -3.14
C ARG A 201 3.44 -13.83 -3.11
N LEU A 202 2.90 -12.64 -3.15
CA LEU A 202 1.50 -12.40 -3.48
C LEU A 202 1.27 -12.68 -4.98
N THR A 203 0.01 -12.72 -5.39
CA THR A 203 -0.35 -13.00 -6.79
C THR A 203 0.25 -12.01 -7.79
N ASP A 204 0.47 -10.76 -7.37
CA ASP A 204 1.11 -9.71 -8.16
C ASP A 204 2.65 -9.74 -8.12
N GLY A 205 3.24 -10.68 -7.39
CA GLY A 205 4.67 -10.89 -7.27
C GLY A 205 5.34 -10.17 -6.11
N ARG A 206 4.67 -9.28 -5.40
CA ARG A 206 5.22 -8.57 -4.22
C ARG A 206 5.42 -9.50 -3.03
N GLY A 207 6.38 -9.15 -2.17
CA GLY A 207 6.70 -9.90 -0.98
C GLY A 207 5.76 -9.66 0.19
N ALA A 208 5.45 -10.73 0.90
CA ALA A 208 4.79 -10.72 2.19
C ALA A 208 5.33 -11.85 3.07
N ALA A 209 5.02 -11.84 4.36
CA ALA A 209 5.41 -12.92 5.26
C ALA A 209 4.31 -13.27 6.25
N GLU A 210 4.25 -14.55 6.62
CA GLU A 210 3.71 -14.99 7.89
C GLU A 210 4.80 -14.81 8.96
N VAL A 211 4.42 -14.31 10.12
CA VAL A 211 5.38 -14.04 11.23
C VAL A 211 4.88 -14.71 12.51
N TRP A 212 5.75 -15.50 13.12
CA TRP A 212 5.50 -16.11 14.42
C TRP A 212 6.42 -15.52 15.47
N LEU A 213 5.83 -15.18 16.62
CA LEU A 213 6.48 -14.57 17.77
C LEU A 213 6.41 -15.56 18.95
N ASP A 214 7.57 -16.11 19.37
CA ASP A 214 7.65 -17.06 20.46
C ASP A 214 8.36 -16.44 21.67
N ASN A 215 7.57 -15.85 22.58
CA ASN A 215 8.09 -15.18 23.78
C ASN A 215 9.16 -14.12 23.45
N VAL A 216 8.98 -13.37 22.36
CA VAL A 216 9.91 -12.31 21.94
C VAL A 216 10.04 -11.29 23.07
N SER A 217 11.28 -11.09 23.53
CA SER A 217 11.56 -10.10 24.59
C SER A 217 11.79 -8.73 23.96
N VAL A 218 10.95 -7.77 24.31
CA VAL A 218 11.01 -6.40 23.82
C VAL A 218 11.13 -5.45 25.01
N SER A 219 12.14 -4.57 25.03
CA SER A 219 12.28 -3.55 26.07
C SER A 219 11.08 -2.60 26.05
N ALA A 220 10.73 -2.04 27.22
CA ALA A 220 9.68 -1.02 27.31
C ALA A 220 9.97 0.23 26.45
N GLU A 221 11.22 0.50 26.14
CA GLU A 221 11.64 1.59 25.24
C GLU A 221 11.19 1.37 23.76
N HIS A 222 10.87 0.12 23.39
CA HIS A 222 10.34 -0.25 22.08
C HIS A 222 8.80 -0.29 22.04
N LEU A 223 8.12 0.09 23.13
CA LEU A 223 6.69 0.38 23.06
C LEU A 223 6.50 1.65 22.21
N LEU A 224 5.68 1.55 21.17
CA LEU A 224 5.38 2.65 20.26
C LEU A 224 4.07 3.30 20.70
N GLY A 225 4.13 4.52 21.21
CA GLY A 225 2.97 5.23 21.76
C GLY A 225 2.59 4.78 23.19
N GLU A 226 1.30 4.82 23.51
CA GLU A 226 0.76 4.50 24.83
C GLU A 226 0.32 3.04 24.93
N GLU A 227 0.63 2.40 26.05
CA GLU A 227 0.17 1.04 26.35
C GLU A 227 -1.36 0.96 26.36
N GLY A 228 -1.93 0.04 25.60
CA GLY A 228 -3.36 -0.19 25.55
C GLY A 228 -4.15 0.75 24.64
N ASN A 229 -3.52 1.74 24.01
CA ASN A 229 -4.18 2.78 23.19
C ASN A 229 -3.65 2.84 21.76
N ALA A 230 -3.34 1.72 21.13
CA ALA A 230 -2.77 1.69 19.78
C ALA A 230 -3.82 1.78 18.65
N TRP A 231 -5.10 1.48 18.93
CA TRP A 231 -6.11 1.44 17.88
C TRP A 231 -6.21 2.72 17.04
N PRO A 232 -6.21 3.94 17.59
CA PRO A 232 -6.25 5.16 16.78
C PRO A 232 -5.10 5.27 15.78
N VAL A 233 -3.92 4.77 16.13
CA VAL A 233 -2.74 4.76 15.25
C VAL A 233 -2.90 3.72 14.15
N ILE A 234 -3.30 2.50 14.50
CA ILE A 234 -3.55 1.41 13.54
C ILE A 234 -4.60 1.82 12.51
N ASP A 235 -5.71 2.39 12.96
CA ASP A 235 -6.79 2.88 12.12
C ASP A 235 -6.32 3.99 11.17
N HIS A 236 -5.56 4.96 11.67
CA HIS A 236 -5.03 6.05 10.85
C HIS A 236 -4.02 5.57 9.80
N VAL A 237 -3.07 4.73 10.22
CA VAL A 237 -2.07 4.12 9.31
C VAL A 237 -2.74 3.30 8.21
N THR A 238 -3.80 2.57 8.56
CA THR A 238 -4.58 1.79 7.59
C THR A 238 -5.29 2.70 6.57
N ASP A 239 -5.79 3.85 7.00
CA ASP A 239 -6.39 4.83 6.10
C ASP A 239 -5.37 5.44 5.14
N LEU A 240 -4.18 5.80 5.63
CA LEU A 240 -3.07 6.27 4.79
C LEU A 240 -2.67 5.21 3.75
N GLY A 241 -2.51 3.97 4.17
CA GLY A 241 -2.22 2.85 3.27
C GLY A 241 -3.32 2.60 2.24
N THR A 242 -4.59 2.75 2.64
CA THR A 242 -5.72 2.58 1.72
C THR A 242 -5.77 3.70 0.67
N ALA A 243 -5.53 4.95 1.05
CA ALA A 243 -5.44 6.07 0.11
C ALA A 243 -4.30 5.89 -0.89
N ALA A 244 -3.12 5.49 -0.42
CA ALA A 244 -1.96 5.18 -1.25
C ALA A 244 -2.26 4.05 -2.27
N LEU A 245 -2.89 2.96 -1.83
CA LEU A 245 -3.32 1.87 -2.72
C LEU A 245 -4.35 2.31 -3.76
N CYS A 246 -5.27 3.22 -3.41
CA CYS A 246 -6.22 3.78 -4.38
C CYS A 246 -5.49 4.57 -5.46
N ALA A 247 -4.51 5.38 -5.08
CA ALA A 247 -3.68 6.13 -6.02
C ALA A 247 -2.86 5.21 -6.94
N GLU A 248 -2.23 4.19 -6.39
CA GLU A 248 -1.50 3.19 -7.18
C GLU A 248 -2.41 2.47 -8.18
N ALA A 249 -3.62 2.09 -7.76
CA ALA A 249 -4.58 1.46 -8.65
C ALA A 249 -5.00 2.36 -9.81
N VAL A 250 -5.15 3.67 -9.60
CA VAL A 250 -5.42 4.65 -10.66
C VAL A 250 -4.31 4.61 -11.71
N GLY A 251 -3.04 4.61 -11.30
CA GLY A 251 -1.89 4.48 -12.22
C GLY A 251 -1.92 3.17 -13.01
N ALA A 252 -2.20 2.06 -12.34
CA ALA A 252 -2.32 0.75 -12.99
C ALA A 252 -3.49 0.70 -14.00
N MET A 253 -4.66 1.23 -13.62
CA MET A 253 -5.84 1.32 -14.51
C MET A 253 -5.57 2.20 -15.73
N GLN A 254 -4.81 3.27 -15.58
CA GLN A 254 -4.40 4.12 -16.71
C GLN A 254 -3.65 3.29 -17.75
N ILE A 255 -2.65 2.52 -17.35
CA ILE A 255 -1.88 1.68 -18.29
C ILE A 255 -2.72 0.59 -18.93
N VAL A 256 -3.65 -0.02 -18.18
CA VAL A 256 -4.61 -0.97 -18.76
C VAL A 256 -5.44 -0.31 -19.87
N ASN A 257 -5.94 0.91 -19.64
CA ASN A 257 -6.71 1.67 -20.61
C ASN A 257 -5.86 2.03 -21.85
N GLU A 258 -4.65 2.55 -21.66
CA GLU A 258 -3.74 2.93 -22.74
C GLU A 258 -3.34 1.71 -23.59
N THR A 259 -2.94 0.62 -22.95
CA THR A 259 -2.55 -0.64 -23.61
C THR A 259 -3.73 -1.21 -24.40
N THR A 260 -4.94 -1.18 -23.82
CA THR A 260 -6.15 -1.65 -24.49
C THR A 260 -6.49 -0.78 -25.70
N LEU A 261 -6.43 0.54 -25.56
CA LEU A 261 -6.69 1.46 -26.65
C LEU A 261 -5.72 1.26 -27.83
N GLU A 262 -4.44 1.07 -27.54
CA GLU A 262 -3.42 0.82 -28.55
C GLU A 262 -3.66 -0.54 -29.25
N TYR A 263 -4.00 -1.57 -28.50
CA TYR A 263 -4.36 -2.85 -29.09
C TYR A 263 -5.58 -2.76 -30.00
N LEU A 264 -6.62 -2.03 -29.61
CA LEU A 264 -7.81 -1.81 -30.44
C LEU A 264 -7.51 -1.04 -31.74
N ARG A 265 -6.51 -0.16 -31.73
CA ARG A 265 -6.07 0.62 -32.90
C ARG A 265 -5.24 -0.20 -33.87
N THR A 266 -4.45 -1.13 -33.38
CA THR A 266 -3.46 -1.88 -34.16
C THR A 266 -3.93 -3.27 -34.58
N ARG A 267 -4.77 -3.93 -33.77
CA ARG A 267 -5.27 -5.27 -34.06
C ARG A 267 -6.31 -5.25 -35.18
N GLU A 268 -6.04 -5.96 -36.25
CA GLU A 268 -6.97 -6.07 -37.38
C GLU A 268 -7.71 -7.40 -37.39
N GLN A 269 -9.01 -7.35 -37.59
CA GLN A 269 -9.89 -8.46 -37.90
C GLN A 269 -11.06 -7.97 -38.78
N PHE A 270 -11.62 -8.86 -39.58
CA PHE A 270 -12.71 -8.50 -40.53
C PHE A 270 -12.32 -7.34 -41.48
N GLY A 271 -11.05 -7.29 -41.90
CA GLY A 271 -10.53 -6.33 -42.86
C GLY A 271 -10.32 -4.89 -42.35
N ARG A 272 -10.33 -4.69 -41.01
CA ARG A 272 -10.10 -3.36 -40.40
C ARG A 272 -9.63 -3.49 -38.97
N PRO A 273 -9.05 -2.43 -38.37
CA PRO A 273 -8.77 -2.36 -36.93
C PRO A 273 -10.04 -2.60 -36.12
N ILE A 274 -9.93 -3.44 -35.06
CA ILE A 274 -11.10 -3.82 -34.25
C ILE A 274 -11.68 -2.62 -33.47
N GLY A 275 -10.90 -1.59 -33.20
CA GLY A 275 -11.37 -0.34 -32.59
C GLY A 275 -12.35 0.47 -33.45
N LYS A 276 -12.62 0.04 -34.70
CA LYS A 276 -13.67 0.62 -35.54
C LYS A 276 -15.08 0.07 -35.23
N PHE A 277 -15.19 -0.95 -34.39
CA PHE A 277 -16.49 -1.47 -33.95
C PHE A 277 -17.03 -0.66 -32.77
N GLN A 278 -18.23 -0.09 -32.91
CA GLN A 278 -18.84 0.79 -31.91
C GLN A 278 -18.94 0.15 -30.50
N VAL A 279 -19.23 -1.15 -30.42
CA VAL A 279 -19.34 -1.84 -29.14
C VAL A 279 -18.04 -1.79 -28.35
N LEU A 280 -16.87 -1.83 -29.01
CA LEU A 280 -15.56 -1.70 -28.36
C LEU A 280 -15.24 -0.26 -28.01
N GLN A 281 -15.68 0.70 -28.85
CA GLN A 281 -15.55 2.13 -28.55
C GLN A 281 -16.33 2.52 -27.29
N HIS A 282 -17.60 2.07 -27.18
CA HIS A 282 -18.43 2.34 -26.01
C HIS A 282 -17.78 1.76 -24.74
N ARG A 283 -17.35 0.50 -24.78
CA ARG A 283 -16.67 -0.12 -23.65
C ARG A 283 -15.38 0.60 -23.23
N MET A 284 -14.61 1.09 -24.23
CA MET A 284 -13.40 1.88 -23.97
C MET A 284 -13.73 3.23 -23.28
N VAL A 285 -14.84 3.88 -23.67
CA VAL A 285 -15.33 5.09 -23.02
C VAL A 285 -15.76 4.80 -21.57
N ASP A 286 -16.48 3.69 -21.35
CA ASP A 286 -16.85 3.29 -19.99
C ASP A 286 -15.62 3.07 -19.10
N MET A 287 -14.60 2.37 -19.60
CA MET A 287 -13.32 2.19 -18.87
C MET A 287 -12.63 3.52 -18.55
N MET A 288 -12.70 4.49 -19.46
CA MET A 288 -12.14 5.82 -19.24
C MET A 288 -12.91 6.56 -18.14
N ILE A 289 -14.24 6.52 -18.15
CA ILE A 289 -15.09 7.15 -17.15
C ILE A 289 -14.80 6.59 -15.75
N GLU A 290 -14.74 5.27 -15.61
CA GLU A 290 -14.43 4.59 -14.34
C GLU A 290 -13.06 5.01 -13.78
N LYS A 291 -12.04 5.12 -14.65
CA LYS A 291 -10.71 5.60 -14.24
C LYS A 291 -10.75 7.05 -13.76
N GLU A 292 -11.41 7.96 -14.47
CA GLU A 292 -11.51 9.38 -14.11
C GLU A 292 -12.26 9.59 -12.77
N GLN A 293 -13.33 8.82 -12.52
CA GLN A 293 -14.04 8.85 -11.25
C GLN A 293 -13.14 8.34 -10.10
N SER A 294 -12.44 7.24 -10.34
CA SER A 294 -11.48 6.66 -9.39
C SER A 294 -10.35 7.65 -9.03
N GLU A 295 -9.81 8.37 -10.02
CA GLU A 295 -8.76 9.39 -9.80
C GLU A 295 -9.28 10.54 -8.93
N SER A 296 -10.49 11.02 -9.20
CA SER A 296 -11.13 12.08 -8.42
C SER A 296 -11.34 11.67 -6.96
N LEU A 297 -11.76 10.43 -6.70
CA LEU A 297 -11.95 9.93 -5.34
C LEU A 297 -10.62 9.56 -4.65
N ALA A 298 -9.62 9.08 -5.38
CA ALA A 298 -8.29 8.87 -4.83
C ALA A 298 -7.65 10.20 -4.39
N LEU A 299 -7.86 11.27 -5.17
CA LEU A 299 -7.44 12.63 -4.78
C LEU A 299 -8.14 13.07 -3.48
N LEU A 300 -9.46 12.90 -3.38
CA LEU A 300 -10.21 13.21 -2.16
C LEU A 300 -9.69 12.41 -0.96
N ALA A 301 -9.47 11.10 -1.13
CA ALA A 301 -8.92 10.26 -0.08
C ALA A 301 -7.54 10.72 0.36
N SER A 302 -6.66 11.07 -0.58
CA SER A 302 -5.31 11.58 -0.27
C SER A 302 -5.35 12.89 0.48
N MET A 303 -6.26 13.81 0.12
CA MET A 303 -6.44 15.10 0.83
C MET A 303 -6.94 14.93 2.28
N ASP A 304 -7.70 13.87 2.54
CA ASP A 304 -8.38 13.67 3.82
C ASP A 304 -7.74 12.58 4.69
N ALA A 305 -6.86 11.72 4.14
CA ALA A 305 -6.30 10.57 4.84
C ALA A 305 -5.41 10.93 6.04
N ASP A 306 -4.78 12.11 6.06
CA ASP A 306 -3.93 12.56 7.17
C ASP A 306 -4.67 13.50 8.16
N LYS A 307 -5.99 13.71 7.99
CA LYS A 307 -6.77 14.52 8.90
C LYS A 307 -6.99 13.82 10.24
N THR A 308 -6.98 14.61 11.31
CA THR A 308 -7.24 14.13 12.68
C THR A 308 -8.70 13.73 12.90
N ASP A 309 -9.64 14.33 12.16
CA ASP A 309 -11.05 13.97 12.21
C ASP A 309 -11.28 12.60 11.56
N THR A 310 -11.49 11.59 12.39
CA THR A 310 -11.71 10.21 12.00
C THR A 310 -12.92 10.05 11.07
N ALA A 311 -14.02 10.79 11.29
CA ALA A 311 -15.22 10.66 10.47
C ALA A 311 -14.99 11.19 9.04
N VAL A 312 -14.28 12.32 8.90
CA VAL A 312 -13.88 12.87 7.61
C VAL A 312 -12.99 11.89 6.86
N ARG A 313 -11.94 11.40 7.53
CA ARG A 313 -10.99 10.44 6.99
C ARG A 313 -11.66 9.15 6.53
N HIS A 314 -12.45 8.51 7.40
CA HIS A 314 -13.18 7.28 7.08
C HIS A 314 -14.13 7.43 5.89
N ARG A 315 -14.82 8.56 5.79
CA ARG A 315 -15.75 8.83 4.70
C ARG A 315 -15.04 8.91 3.37
N ALA A 316 -13.97 9.71 3.28
CA ALA A 316 -13.22 9.92 2.04
C ALA A 316 -12.53 8.63 1.59
N VAL A 317 -11.80 7.98 2.50
CA VAL A 317 -11.03 6.76 2.20
C VAL A 317 -11.95 5.60 1.83
N SER A 318 -13.07 5.40 2.55
CA SER A 318 -13.99 4.31 2.23
C SER A 318 -14.72 4.54 0.91
N ALA A 319 -15.14 5.77 0.60
CA ALA A 319 -15.76 6.09 -0.68
C ALA A 319 -14.78 5.81 -1.84
N ALA A 320 -13.53 6.27 -1.72
CA ALA A 320 -12.49 6.03 -2.73
C ALA A 320 -12.21 4.53 -2.92
N LYS A 321 -12.07 3.78 -1.82
CA LYS A 321 -11.76 2.35 -1.92
C LYS A 321 -12.89 1.56 -2.59
N VAL A 322 -14.16 1.86 -2.32
CA VAL A 322 -15.31 1.23 -2.98
C VAL A 322 -15.26 1.48 -4.48
N GLU A 323 -15.13 2.74 -4.89
CA GLU A 323 -15.12 3.12 -6.31
C GLU A 323 -13.92 2.52 -7.04
N VAL A 324 -12.72 2.70 -6.48
CA VAL A 324 -11.48 2.18 -7.09
C VAL A 324 -11.50 0.65 -7.24
N CYS A 325 -12.05 -0.08 -6.25
CA CYS A 325 -12.16 -1.55 -6.37
C CYS A 325 -13.15 -1.98 -7.47
N ASN A 326 -14.30 -1.30 -7.57
CA ASN A 326 -15.28 -1.58 -8.62
C ASN A 326 -14.72 -1.25 -10.01
N ALA A 327 -14.09 -0.09 -10.17
CA ALA A 327 -13.44 0.34 -11.40
C ALA A 327 -12.28 -0.60 -11.79
N ALA A 328 -11.43 -0.98 -10.82
CA ALA A 328 -10.31 -1.89 -11.05
C ALA A 328 -10.80 -3.25 -11.57
N ARG A 329 -11.87 -3.78 -11.00
CA ARG A 329 -12.49 -5.01 -11.49
C ARG A 329 -13.03 -4.84 -12.90
N PHE A 330 -13.85 -3.82 -13.15
CA PHE A 330 -14.45 -3.57 -14.45
C PHE A 330 -13.41 -3.38 -15.54
N ILE A 331 -12.40 -2.53 -15.31
CA ILE A 331 -11.31 -2.22 -16.24
C ILE A 331 -10.47 -3.46 -16.51
N SER A 332 -10.15 -4.27 -15.49
CA SER A 332 -9.43 -5.53 -15.65
C SER A 332 -10.18 -6.53 -16.52
N GLU A 333 -11.44 -6.77 -16.22
CA GLU A 333 -12.29 -7.72 -16.96
C GLU A 333 -12.50 -7.25 -18.42
N ALA A 334 -12.78 -5.95 -18.62
CA ALA A 334 -12.99 -5.38 -19.94
C ALA A 334 -11.69 -5.38 -20.76
N GLY A 335 -10.56 -5.05 -20.15
CA GLY A 335 -9.24 -5.08 -20.78
C GLY A 335 -8.89 -6.47 -21.30
N ILE A 336 -8.97 -7.49 -20.43
CA ILE A 336 -8.76 -8.89 -20.84
C ILE A 336 -9.70 -9.29 -21.96
N GLN A 337 -10.99 -8.99 -21.84
CA GLN A 337 -11.99 -9.35 -22.85
C GLN A 337 -11.68 -8.74 -24.21
N MET A 338 -11.26 -7.48 -24.26
CA MET A 338 -10.96 -6.77 -25.51
C MET A 338 -9.66 -7.22 -26.18
N HIS A 339 -8.71 -7.77 -25.40
CA HIS A 339 -7.50 -8.39 -25.96
C HIS A 339 -7.75 -9.85 -26.43
N GLY A 340 -8.79 -10.49 -25.93
CA GLY A 340 -9.08 -11.91 -26.22
C GLY A 340 -7.97 -12.82 -25.67
N GLY A 341 -7.61 -13.88 -26.41
CA GLY A 341 -6.67 -14.91 -25.93
C GLY A 341 -5.30 -14.38 -25.50
N ILE A 342 -4.77 -13.33 -26.10
CA ILE A 342 -3.48 -12.76 -25.72
C ILE A 342 -3.53 -12.09 -24.35
N GLY A 343 -4.68 -11.54 -23.94
CA GLY A 343 -4.86 -10.88 -22.66
C GLY A 343 -4.68 -11.77 -21.43
N VAL A 344 -4.74 -13.09 -21.60
CA VAL A 344 -4.56 -14.09 -20.52
C VAL A 344 -3.20 -14.81 -20.58
N THR A 345 -2.32 -14.43 -21.51
CA THR A 345 -0.98 -15.03 -21.60
C THR A 345 -0.03 -14.35 -20.60
N GLU A 346 0.94 -15.11 -20.06
CA GLU A 346 1.91 -14.60 -19.08
C GLU A 346 2.90 -13.62 -19.71
N GLU A 347 3.16 -13.74 -21.01
CA GLU A 347 4.09 -12.89 -21.76
C GLU A 347 3.53 -11.46 -21.96
N TYR A 348 2.21 -11.31 -21.94
CA TYR A 348 1.58 -10.04 -22.19
C TYR A 348 1.39 -9.23 -20.90
N VAL A 349 1.90 -8.00 -20.90
CA VAL A 349 2.00 -7.18 -19.69
C VAL A 349 0.66 -6.91 -19.00
N LEU A 350 -0.45 -6.91 -19.73
CA LEU A 350 -1.80 -6.64 -19.20
C LEU A 350 -2.13 -7.52 -17.99
N GLY A 351 -1.79 -8.83 -18.06
CA GLY A 351 -2.03 -9.78 -16.98
C GLY A 351 -1.36 -9.39 -15.67
N GLN A 352 -0.22 -8.71 -15.73
CA GLN A 352 0.50 -8.25 -14.54
C GLN A 352 -0.22 -7.10 -13.84
N PHE A 353 -0.78 -6.15 -14.61
CA PHE A 353 -1.62 -5.08 -14.06
C PHE A 353 -2.91 -5.64 -13.44
N VAL A 354 -3.55 -6.60 -14.10
CA VAL A 354 -4.75 -7.28 -13.57
C VAL A 354 -4.46 -8.00 -12.26
N LYS A 355 -3.34 -8.71 -12.14
CA LYS A 355 -2.90 -9.34 -10.89
C LYS A 355 -2.74 -8.29 -9.78
N ARG A 356 -2.11 -7.14 -10.07
CA ARG A 356 -1.94 -6.05 -9.09
C ARG A 356 -3.29 -5.47 -8.66
N LEU A 357 -4.16 -5.15 -9.60
CA LEU A 357 -5.50 -4.61 -9.32
C LEU A 357 -6.35 -5.58 -8.47
N ASN A 358 -6.20 -6.88 -8.66
CA ASN A 358 -6.86 -7.89 -7.81
C ASN A 358 -6.32 -7.89 -6.37
N VAL A 359 -5.00 -7.74 -6.18
CA VAL A 359 -4.40 -7.64 -4.84
C VAL A 359 -4.87 -6.35 -4.13
N VAL A 360 -4.93 -5.23 -4.85
CA VAL A 360 -5.45 -3.96 -4.30
C VAL A 360 -6.87 -4.13 -3.76
N GLN A 361 -7.75 -4.85 -4.47
CA GLN A 361 -9.14 -5.06 -4.04
C GLN A 361 -9.25 -5.78 -2.69
N ALA A 362 -8.33 -6.69 -2.38
CA ALA A 362 -8.34 -7.48 -1.15
C ALA A 362 -7.55 -6.83 0.02
N THR A 363 -6.70 -5.82 -0.26
CA THR A 363 -5.81 -5.23 0.74
C THR A 363 -6.52 -4.12 1.52
N PHE A 364 -6.41 -4.13 2.86
CA PHE A 364 -6.99 -3.15 3.81
C PHE A 364 -8.52 -3.00 3.73
N GLY A 365 -9.23 -4.04 3.36
CA GLY A 365 -10.68 -4.06 3.23
C GLY A 365 -11.14 -4.18 1.77
N ASP A 366 -12.16 -4.98 1.57
CA ASP A 366 -12.87 -5.11 0.30
C ASP A 366 -14.03 -4.10 0.18
N VAL A 367 -14.77 -4.19 -0.93
CA VAL A 367 -15.92 -3.31 -1.19
C VAL A 367 -16.95 -3.39 -0.07
N ASP A 368 -17.28 -4.60 0.42
CA ASP A 368 -18.32 -4.79 1.43
C ASP A 368 -17.89 -4.19 2.78
N HIS A 369 -16.62 -4.39 3.18
CA HIS A 369 -16.04 -3.77 4.38
C HIS A 369 -16.16 -2.23 4.34
N HIS A 370 -15.74 -1.61 3.24
CA HIS A 370 -15.75 -0.15 3.11
C HIS A 370 -17.16 0.42 2.94
N LEU A 371 -18.09 -0.31 2.32
CA LEU A 371 -19.51 0.07 2.30
C LEU A 371 -20.12 0.08 3.70
N GLN A 372 -19.83 -0.94 4.51
CA GLN A 372 -20.29 -1.01 5.91
C GLN A 372 -19.68 0.12 6.74
N ARG A 373 -18.38 0.38 6.59
CA ARG A 373 -17.67 1.46 7.28
C ARG A 373 -18.26 2.84 6.91
N PHE A 374 -18.52 3.09 5.64
CA PHE A 374 -19.16 4.33 5.17
C PHE A 374 -20.60 4.47 5.67
N GLY A 375 -21.38 3.39 5.60
CA GLY A 375 -22.77 3.37 6.06
C GLY A 375 -22.92 3.64 7.55
N ALA A 376 -21.99 3.13 8.38
CA ALA A 376 -21.98 3.40 9.82
C ALA A 376 -21.83 4.88 10.17
N LEU A 377 -21.10 5.66 9.35
CA LEU A 377 -20.93 7.11 9.53
C LEU A 377 -22.22 7.89 9.21
N THR A 378 -23.03 7.40 8.25
CA THR A 378 -24.27 8.03 7.86
C THR A 378 -25.41 7.73 8.85
N ALA A 379 -25.36 6.59 9.53
CA ALA A 379 -26.34 6.23 10.54
C ALA A 379 -26.11 6.94 11.90
N ALA A 380 -24.91 7.47 12.13
CA ALA A 380 -24.53 8.18 13.35
C ALA A 380 -24.69 9.71 13.25
N ALA A 381 -25.00 10.25 12.07
CA ALA A 381 -25.24 11.66 11.79
C ALA A 381 -26.74 11.97 11.80
#